data_4a6f5c47c66933c884934119a3e88c75
#
_entry.id   4a6f5c47c66933c884934119a3e88c75
#
_cell.length_a   1.000
_cell.length_b   1.000
_cell.length_c   1.000
_cell.angle_alpha   90.00
_cell.angle_beta   90.00
_cell.angle_gamma   90.00
#
_symmetry.space_group_name_H-M   'P 1'
#
loop_
_entity.id
_entity.type
_entity.pdbx_description
1 polymer ?
#
loop_
_entity_poly.entity_id
_entity_poly.type
_entity_poly.pdbx_seq_one_letter_code
_entity_poly.pdbx_strand_id
1 'polypeptide(L)'
;MIYLKNLIVTFATFFLIFTEIRVNTFLTNNVYFEFYPFLIYLFYVSTNYFSRSSVLIIVLSGFYYDIFYTSNFLGETSIKFLFICIVTHFIFTKLGKSIFTNFLLFYICLLLYKYELIVADISMSLSYFLVICLPNFLLFRALNSNLRRDVFSAKI
;
A
#
# COMPACT_ATOMS: atom_id res chain seq x y z
N MET A 1 -26.96 0.05 2.56
CA MET A 1 -26.03 0.88 1.77
C MET A 1 -24.55 0.75 2.21
N ILE A 2 -24.22 0.75 3.50
CA ILE A 2 -22.84 0.61 4.02
C ILE A 2 -22.18 -0.73 3.62
N TYR A 3 -22.91 -1.84 3.73
CA TYR A 3 -22.40 -3.17 3.38
C TYR A 3 -22.03 -3.30 1.91
N LEU A 4 -22.82 -2.74 1.01
CA LEU A 4 -22.56 -2.77 -0.43
C LEU A 4 -21.28 -1.98 -0.76
N LYS A 5 -21.08 -0.82 -0.12
CA LYS A 5 -19.87 -0.02 -0.28
C LYS A 5 -18.61 -0.79 0.17
N ASN A 6 -18.66 -1.44 1.33
CA ASN A 6 -17.54 -2.22 1.83
C ASN A 6 -17.23 -3.42 0.92
N LEU A 7 -18.25 -4.07 0.38
CA LEU A 7 -18.10 -5.18 -0.57
C LEU A 7 -17.42 -4.71 -1.85
N ILE A 8 -17.85 -3.59 -2.43
CA ILE A 8 -17.21 -2.99 -3.63
C ILE A 8 -15.74 -2.66 -3.36
N VAL A 9 -15.45 -2.05 -2.20
CA VAL A 9 -14.07 -1.72 -1.83
C VAL A 9 -13.21 -2.98 -1.66
N THR A 10 -13.76 -4.05 -1.08
CA THR A 10 -13.05 -5.33 -0.94
C THR A 10 -12.71 -5.94 -2.31
N PHE A 11 -13.66 -5.97 -3.24
CA PHE A 11 -13.38 -6.43 -4.60
C PHE A 11 -12.35 -5.55 -5.31
N ALA A 12 -12.43 -4.24 -5.14
CA ALA A 12 -11.44 -3.31 -5.69
C ALA A 12 -10.03 -3.57 -5.13
N THR A 13 -9.90 -3.88 -3.83
CA THR A 13 -8.59 -4.22 -3.24
C THR A 13 -8.03 -5.53 -3.77
N PHE A 14 -8.87 -6.56 -3.97
CA PHE A 14 -8.44 -7.81 -4.59
C PHE A 14 -7.97 -7.59 -6.04
N PHE A 15 -8.68 -6.75 -6.78
CA PHE A 15 -8.28 -6.36 -8.13
C PHE A 15 -6.95 -5.59 -8.13
N LEU A 16 -6.70 -4.71 -7.16
CA LEU A 16 -5.42 -4.02 -7.03
C LEU A 16 -4.26 -4.99 -6.77
N ILE A 17 -4.44 -5.99 -5.90
CA ILE A 17 -3.44 -7.03 -5.66
C ILE A 17 -3.17 -7.83 -6.94
N PHE A 18 -4.22 -8.27 -7.62
CA PHE A 18 -4.09 -9.01 -8.87
C PHE A 18 -3.32 -8.22 -9.93
N THR A 19 -3.68 -6.94 -10.14
CA THR A 19 -2.99 -6.07 -11.10
C THR A 19 -1.54 -5.81 -10.70
N GLU A 20 -1.24 -5.61 -9.41
CA GLU A 20 0.11 -5.43 -8.91
C GLU A 20 1.02 -6.61 -9.29
N ILE A 21 0.57 -7.82 -9.03
CA ILE A 21 1.34 -9.02 -9.31
C ILE A 21 1.54 -9.21 -10.82
N ARG A 22 0.49 -9.03 -11.61
CA ARG A 22 0.56 -9.20 -13.08
C ARG A 22 1.42 -8.14 -13.75
N VAL A 23 1.29 -6.89 -13.34
CA VAL A 23 2.09 -5.78 -13.89
C VAL A 23 3.55 -5.96 -13.51
N ASN A 24 3.86 -6.33 -12.27
CA ASN A 24 5.24 -6.50 -11.84
C ASN A 24 5.90 -7.72 -12.49
N THR A 25 5.20 -8.84 -12.67
CA THR A 25 5.74 -9.98 -13.44
C THR A 25 6.07 -9.61 -14.89
N PHE A 26 5.28 -8.73 -15.50
CA PHE A 26 5.55 -8.22 -16.85
C PHE A 26 6.72 -7.21 -16.86
N LEU A 27 6.76 -6.29 -15.89
CA LEU A 27 7.78 -5.23 -15.81
C LEU A 27 9.16 -5.75 -15.46
N THR A 28 9.29 -6.70 -14.52
CA THR A 28 10.57 -7.27 -14.10
C THR A 28 11.31 -7.97 -15.23
N ASN A 29 10.60 -8.48 -16.23
CA ASN A 29 11.20 -9.08 -17.42
C ASN A 29 11.77 -8.05 -18.42
N ASN A 30 11.34 -6.78 -18.36
CA ASN A 30 11.65 -5.77 -19.37
C ASN A 30 12.32 -4.51 -18.82
N VAL A 31 12.03 -4.14 -17.57
CA VAL A 31 12.50 -2.88 -16.97
C VAL A 31 12.72 -3.09 -15.46
N TYR A 32 13.78 -2.51 -14.91
CA TYR A 32 14.04 -2.49 -13.45
C TYR A 32 13.09 -1.52 -12.71
N PHE A 33 11.80 -1.69 -12.92
CA PHE A 33 10.77 -0.86 -12.32
C PHE A 33 9.64 -1.74 -11.78
N GLU A 34 9.21 -1.47 -10.55
CA GLU A 34 8.09 -2.15 -9.92
C GLU A 34 7.02 -1.13 -9.51
N PHE A 35 5.77 -1.49 -9.72
CA PHE A 35 4.62 -0.67 -9.41
C PHE A 35 3.76 -1.32 -8.32
N TYR A 36 3.46 -0.56 -7.26
CA TYR A 36 2.77 -1.08 -6.07
C TYR A 36 1.44 -0.36 -5.79
N PRO A 37 0.40 -0.57 -6.60
CA PRO A 37 -0.90 0.06 -6.41
C PRO A 37 -1.58 -0.33 -5.11
N PHE A 38 -1.40 -1.56 -4.65
CA PHE A 38 -1.96 -1.99 -3.37
C PHE A 38 -1.25 -1.33 -2.18
N LEU A 39 0.07 -1.17 -2.22
CA LEU A 39 0.81 -0.41 -1.21
C LEU A 39 0.37 1.06 -1.17
N ILE A 40 0.15 1.68 -2.34
CA ILE A 40 -0.39 3.05 -2.42
C ILE A 40 -1.75 3.13 -1.73
N TYR A 41 -2.63 2.16 -1.95
CA TYR A 41 -3.91 2.05 -1.29
C TYR A 41 -3.77 1.86 0.23
N LEU A 42 -2.91 0.94 0.69
CA LEU A 42 -2.64 0.74 2.12
C LEU A 42 -2.18 2.04 2.79
N PHE A 43 -1.24 2.75 2.18
CA PHE A 43 -0.74 4.02 2.70
C PHE A 43 -1.82 5.09 2.73
N TYR A 44 -2.64 5.19 1.69
CA TYR A 44 -3.77 6.12 1.62
C TYR A 44 -4.80 5.88 2.72
N VAL A 45 -5.19 4.63 2.93
CA VAL A 45 -6.14 4.25 3.97
C VAL A 45 -5.58 4.53 5.37
N SER A 46 -4.32 4.19 5.61
CA SER A 46 -3.65 4.41 6.90
C SER A 46 -3.56 5.87 7.28
N THR A 47 -3.36 6.76 6.29
CA THR A 47 -3.19 8.20 6.52
C THR A 47 -4.50 8.99 6.54
N ASN A 48 -5.55 8.55 5.84
CA ASN A 48 -6.78 9.33 5.66
C ASN A 48 -8.04 8.66 6.22
N TYR A 49 -8.13 7.31 6.21
CA TYR A 49 -9.37 6.58 6.48
C TYR A 49 -9.20 5.38 7.40
N PHE A 50 -8.35 5.49 8.43
CA PHE A 50 -8.13 4.39 9.37
C PHE A 50 -9.40 4.16 10.22
N SER A 51 -10.16 3.10 9.91
CA SER A 51 -11.41 2.72 10.55
C SER A 51 -11.51 1.21 10.74
N ARG A 52 -12.47 0.74 11.55
CA ARG A 52 -12.70 -0.70 11.75
C ARG A 52 -13.00 -1.43 10.43
N SER A 53 -13.76 -0.82 9.54
CA SER A 53 -14.07 -1.41 8.23
C SER A 53 -12.83 -1.51 7.34
N SER A 54 -11.97 -0.50 7.33
CA SER A 54 -10.73 -0.55 6.54
C SER A 54 -9.75 -1.59 7.07
N VAL A 55 -9.63 -1.76 8.39
CA VAL A 55 -8.81 -2.83 9.00
C VAL A 55 -9.30 -4.21 8.56
N LEU A 56 -10.62 -4.43 8.58
CA LEU A 56 -11.20 -5.70 8.14
C LEU A 56 -10.91 -5.98 6.65
N ILE A 57 -11.04 -4.99 5.78
CA ILE A 57 -10.72 -5.10 4.35
C ILE A 57 -9.25 -5.43 4.14
N ILE A 58 -8.34 -4.81 4.89
CA ILE A 58 -6.90 -5.08 4.82
C ILE A 58 -6.57 -6.52 5.24
N VAL A 59 -7.19 -7.01 6.32
CA VAL A 59 -7.03 -8.40 6.77
C VAL A 59 -7.51 -9.38 5.70
N LEU A 60 -8.70 -9.16 5.13
CA LEU A 60 -9.22 -9.98 4.04
C LEU A 60 -8.32 -9.95 2.80
N SER A 61 -7.74 -8.79 2.49
CA SER A 61 -6.80 -8.65 1.37
C SER A 61 -5.52 -9.46 1.60
N GLY A 62 -5.03 -9.52 2.84
CA GLY A 62 -3.88 -10.36 3.19
C GLY A 62 -4.19 -11.86 3.08
N PHE A 63 -5.36 -12.31 3.53
CA PHE A 63 -5.80 -13.70 3.32
C PHE A 63 -5.93 -14.03 1.84
N TYR A 64 -6.48 -13.12 1.02
CA TYR A 64 -6.54 -13.29 -0.41
C TYR A 64 -5.15 -13.46 -1.02
N TYR A 65 -4.18 -12.66 -0.57
CA TYR A 65 -2.79 -12.77 -1.02
C TYR A 65 -2.17 -14.11 -0.64
N ASP A 66 -2.36 -14.57 0.61
CA ASP A 66 -1.83 -15.85 1.08
C ASP A 66 -2.41 -17.04 0.30
N ILE A 67 -3.72 -17.03 0.04
CA ILE A 67 -4.39 -18.15 -0.66
C ILE A 67 -3.95 -18.28 -2.13
N PHE A 68 -3.77 -17.15 -2.82
CA PHE A 68 -3.59 -17.17 -4.27
C PHE A 68 -2.15 -16.96 -4.73
N TYR A 69 -1.27 -16.40 -3.89
CA TYR A 69 0.05 -15.92 -4.36
C TYR A 69 1.23 -16.34 -3.52
N THR A 70 1.04 -16.84 -2.33
CA THR A 70 2.13 -17.32 -1.48
C THR A 70 1.93 -18.77 -1.06
N SER A 71 3.03 -19.45 -0.75
CA SER A 71 3.02 -20.76 -0.10
C SER A 71 3.18 -20.65 1.43
N ASN A 72 3.09 -19.44 1.97
CA ASN A 72 3.27 -19.11 3.37
C ASN A 72 2.05 -19.57 4.22
N PHE A 73 2.22 -19.50 5.55
CA PHE A 73 1.10 -19.78 6.45
C PHE A 73 -0.03 -18.79 6.25
N LEU A 74 -1.25 -19.30 6.21
CA LEU A 74 -2.45 -18.50 6.07
C LEU A 74 -2.54 -17.45 7.19
N GLY A 75 -2.61 -16.18 6.82
CA GLY A 75 -2.67 -15.03 7.73
C GLY A 75 -1.34 -14.30 7.95
N GLU A 76 -0.22 -14.82 7.48
CA GLU A 76 1.08 -14.17 7.60
C GLU A 76 1.08 -12.79 6.91
N THR A 77 0.62 -12.75 5.66
CA THR A 77 0.51 -11.49 4.90
C THR A 77 -0.54 -10.56 5.50
N SER A 78 -1.62 -11.10 6.07
CA SER A 78 -2.62 -10.30 6.78
C SER A 78 -2.03 -9.56 7.98
N ILE A 79 -1.22 -10.24 8.79
CA ILE A 79 -0.52 -9.64 9.94
C ILE A 79 0.46 -8.58 9.45
N LYS A 80 1.22 -8.85 8.41
CA LYS A 80 2.17 -7.93 7.78
C LYS A 80 1.47 -6.64 7.32
N PHE A 81 0.39 -6.74 6.55
CA PHE A 81 -0.35 -5.58 6.07
C PHE A 81 -0.97 -4.77 7.21
N LEU A 82 -1.51 -5.45 8.21
CA LEU A 82 -2.08 -4.81 9.38
C LEU A 82 -1.01 -4.07 10.19
N PHE A 83 0.16 -4.67 10.37
CA PHE A 83 1.29 -4.05 11.05
C PHE A 83 1.74 -2.77 10.31
N ILE A 84 1.91 -2.83 8.99
CA ILE A 84 2.25 -1.67 8.17
C ILE A 84 1.22 -0.55 8.38
N CYS A 85 -0.07 -0.86 8.35
CA CYS A 85 -1.13 0.13 8.54
C CYS A 85 -1.12 0.78 9.91
N ILE A 86 -0.97 0.00 10.98
CA ILE A 86 -0.95 0.51 12.36
C ILE A 86 0.26 1.42 12.56
N VAL A 87 1.45 0.95 12.16
CA VAL A 87 2.70 1.72 12.29
C VAL A 87 2.61 3.04 11.51
N THR A 88 2.14 2.96 10.27
CA THR A 88 1.95 4.15 9.42
C THR A 88 0.99 5.14 10.05
N HIS A 89 -0.17 4.68 10.51
CA HIS A 89 -1.17 5.52 11.16
C HIS A 89 -0.62 6.20 12.41
N PHE A 90 0.04 5.44 13.27
CA PHE A 90 0.60 5.95 14.52
C PHE A 90 1.68 7.01 14.25
N ILE A 91 2.63 6.74 13.36
CA ILE A 91 3.71 7.68 13.03
C ILE A 91 3.14 8.92 12.34
N PHE A 92 2.22 8.75 11.39
CA PHE A 92 1.59 9.85 10.67
C PHE A 92 0.85 10.83 11.60
N THR A 93 0.15 10.31 12.62
CA THR A 93 -0.56 11.15 13.60
C THR A 93 0.39 11.94 14.51
N LYS A 94 1.62 11.46 14.73
CA LYS A 94 2.62 12.09 15.60
C LYS A 94 3.55 13.07 14.88
N LEU A 95 4.04 12.73 13.68
CA LEU A 95 5.07 13.50 12.98
C LEU A 95 4.53 14.63 12.08
N GLY A 96 3.22 14.71 11.89
CA GLY A 96 2.62 15.77 11.06
C GLY A 96 2.67 15.49 9.55
N LYS A 97 2.13 16.46 8.77
CA LYS A 97 1.76 16.29 7.35
C LYS A 97 2.76 16.89 6.35
N SER A 98 4.05 16.97 6.69
CA SER A 98 5.04 17.50 5.72
C SER A 98 5.24 16.52 4.56
N ILE A 99 5.63 17.05 3.39
CA ILE A 99 5.89 16.23 2.20
C ILE A 99 7.06 15.27 2.45
N PHE A 100 8.08 15.75 3.13
CA PHE A 100 9.26 14.95 3.46
C PHE A 100 8.92 13.81 4.42
N THR A 101 8.14 14.09 5.47
CA THR A 101 7.70 13.07 6.42
C THR A 101 6.86 11.99 5.73
N ASN A 102 5.96 12.39 4.81
CA ASN A 102 5.15 11.44 4.05
C ASN A 102 6.00 10.58 3.11
N PHE A 103 7.01 11.16 2.47
CA PHE A 103 7.94 10.41 1.62
C PHE A 103 8.73 9.38 2.43
N LEU A 104 9.30 9.81 3.55
CA LEU A 104 10.07 8.93 4.42
C LEU A 104 9.21 7.79 4.99
N LEU A 105 7.98 8.10 5.40
CA LEU A 105 7.01 7.10 5.85
C LEU A 105 6.64 6.11 4.74
N PHE A 106 6.38 6.60 3.53
CA PHE A 106 6.08 5.75 2.38
C PHE A 106 7.25 4.83 2.05
N TYR A 107 8.48 5.34 2.14
CA TYR A 107 9.69 4.54 1.96
C TYR A 107 9.82 3.44 3.01
N ILE A 108 9.59 3.74 4.29
CA ILE A 108 9.58 2.73 5.35
C ILE A 108 8.49 1.67 5.10
N CYS A 109 7.30 2.10 4.68
CA CYS A 109 6.22 1.17 4.32
C CYS A 109 6.62 0.24 3.16
N LEU A 110 7.30 0.75 2.14
CA LEU A 110 7.81 -0.04 1.02
C LEU A 110 8.85 -1.07 1.50
N LEU A 111 9.77 -0.68 2.36
CA LEU A 111 10.76 -1.59 2.94
C LEU A 111 10.09 -2.72 3.75
N LEU A 112 9.10 -2.39 4.58
CA LEU A 112 8.34 -3.39 5.34
C LEU A 112 7.50 -4.29 4.41
N TYR A 113 6.97 -3.74 3.33
CA TYR A 113 6.19 -4.48 2.35
C TYR A 113 7.02 -5.55 1.63
N LYS A 114 8.28 -5.25 1.34
CA LYS A 114 9.23 -6.12 0.63
C LYS A 114 10.40 -6.60 1.51
N TYR A 115 10.18 -6.77 2.81
CA TYR A 115 11.24 -7.13 3.75
C TYR A 115 12.01 -8.40 3.34
N GLU A 116 11.35 -9.34 2.68
CA GLU A 116 11.96 -10.61 2.24
C GLU A 116 13.13 -10.39 1.26
N LEU A 117 13.00 -9.40 0.37
CA LEU A 117 14.09 -9.04 -0.56
C LEU A 117 15.26 -8.34 0.15
N ILE A 118 14.96 -7.60 1.23
CA ILE A 118 15.99 -6.92 2.01
C ILE A 118 16.85 -7.92 2.78
N VAL A 119 16.23 -8.98 3.29
CA VAL A 119 16.95 -10.05 4.01
C VAL A 119 17.87 -10.82 3.08
N ALA A 120 17.50 -10.96 1.79
CA ALA A 120 18.31 -11.66 0.80
C ALA A 120 19.59 -10.88 0.41
N ASP A 121 19.52 -9.55 0.27
CA ASP A 121 20.69 -8.71 -0.06
C ASP A 121 20.51 -7.25 0.41
N ILE A 122 21.12 -6.91 1.55
CA ILE A 122 20.93 -5.63 2.23
C ILE A 122 21.55 -4.46 1.46
N SER A 123 22.71 -4.65 0.85
CA SER A 123 23.50 -3.53 0.29
C SER A 123 22.93 -2.98 -1.02
N MET A 124 22.46 -3.84 -1.90
CA MET A 124 21.85 -3.44 -3.17
C MET A 124 20.38 -3.04 -3.02
N SER A 125 19.68 -3.61 -2.04
CA SER A 125 18.24 -3.43 -1.87
C SER A 125 17.83 -2.01 -1.47
N LEU A 126 18.57 -1.31 -0.63
CA LEU A 126 18.20 0.03 -0.14
C LEU A 126 18.20 1.09 -1.26
N SER A 127 19.23 1.12 -2.11
CA SER A 127 19.29 2.05 -3.25
C SER A 127 18.24 1.72 -4.31
N TYR A 128 18.00 0.44 -4.57
CA TYR A 128 16.97 -0.02 -5.49
C TYR A 128 15.57 0.42 -5.04
N PHE A 129 15.25 0.23 -3.75
CA PHE A 129 13.97 0.66 -3.20
C PHE A 129 13.77 2.18 -3.20
N LEU A 130 14.83 2.98 -3.12
CA LEU A 130 14.71 4.44 -3.29
C LEU A 130 14.26 4.82 -4.70
N VAL A 131 14.81 4.17 -5.72
CA VAL A 131 14.43 4.40 -7.13
C VAL A 131 12.97 4.02 -7.36
N ILE A 132 12.50 2.91 -6.83
CA ILE A 132 11.12 2.44 -6.95
C ILE A 132 10.16 3.32 -6.11
N CYS A 133 10.60 3.78 -4.95
CA CYS A 133 9.78 4.60 -4.05
C CYS A 133 9.32 5.91 -4.70
N LEU A 134 10.20 6.60 -5.43
CA LEU A 134 9.92 7.91 -6.03
C LEU A 134 8.66 7.92 -6.92
N PRO A 135 8.55 7.09 -7.99
CA PRO A 135 7.39 7.11 -8.86
C PRO A 135 6.10 6.65 -8.15
N ASN A 136 6.19 5.63 -7.29
CA ASN A 136 5.04 5.17 -6.51
C ASN A 136 4.54 6.25 -5.54
N PHE A 137 5.43 7.00 -4.89
CA PHE A 137 5.07 8.13 -4.04
C PHE A 137 4.49 9.31 -4.82
N LEU A 138 5.02 9.61 -6.01
CA LEU A 138 4.46 10.65 -6.88
C LEU A 138 3.03 10.32 -7.31
N LEU A 139 2.77 9.06 -7.66
CA LEU A 139 1.42 8.56 -7.95
C LEU A 139 0.49 8.68 -6.73
N PHE A 140 0.94 8.25 -5.55
CA PHE A 140 0.19 8.46 -4.31
C PHE A 140 -0.17 9.93 -4.13
N ARG A 141 0.78 10.84 -4.32
CA ARG A 141 0.57 12.28 -4.15
C ARG A 141 -0.44 12.84 -5.15
N ALA A 142 -0.35 12.43 -6.41
CA ALA A 142 -1.29 12.83 -7.45
C ALA A 142 -2.71 12.36 -7.14
N LEU A 143 -2.88 11.10 -6.74
CA LEU A 143 -4.17 10.54 -6.33
C LEU A 143 -4.73 11.26 -5.10
N ASN A 144 -3.92 11.47 -4.07
CA ASN A 144 -4.36 12.14 -2.84
C ASN A 144 -4.76 13.60 -3.08
N SER A 145 -4.10 14.32 -4.00
CA SER A 145 -4.45 15.69 -4.36
C SER A 145 -5.79 15.76 -5.10
N ASN A 146 -6.05 14.84 -6.01
CA ASN A 146 -7.27 14.78 -6.80
C ASN A 146 -8.47 14.40 -5.93
N LEU A 147 -8.35 13.36 -5.11
CA LEU A 147 -9.42 12.91 -4.20
C LEU A 147 -9.81 13.99 -3.18
N ARG A 148 -8.87 14.84 -2.74
CA ARG A 148 -9.20 15.97 -1.86
C ARG A 148 -9.96 17.07 -2.59
N ARG A 149 -9.66 17.34 -3.87
CA ARG A 149 -10.39 18.36 -4.66
C ARG A 149 -11.85 17.99 -4.83
N ASP A 150 -12.16 16.73 -5.14
CA ASP A 150 -13.54 16.27 -5.35
C ASP A 150 -14.40 16.34 -4.07
N VAL A 151 -13.80 16.10 -2.91
CA VAL A 151 -14.54 16.23 -1.62
C VAL A 151 -14.86 17.68 -1.26
N PHE A 152 -14.04 18.65 -1.71
CA PHE A 152 -14.28 20.06 -1.47
C PHE A 152 -15.20 20.72 -2.51
N SER A 153 -15.20 20.20 -3.75
CA SER A 153 -16.09 20.71 -4.82
C SER A 153 -17.55 20.27 -4.65
N ALA A 154 -17.81 19.20 -3.92
CA ALA A 154 -19.16 18.71 -3.64
C ALA A 154 -19.88 19.43 -2.48
N LYS A 155 -19.30 20.48 -1.91
CA LYS A 155 -19.84 21.26 -0.79
C LYS A 155 -20.26 22.69 -1.15
N ILE A 156 -20.41 23.02 -2.45
CA ILE A 156 -20.96 24.31 -2.92
C ILE A 156 -22.37 24.10 -3.43
#